data_d632c7b5b541d978465b864cef4bdc87
#
_entry.id   d632c7b5b541d978465b864cef4bdc87
#
_cell.length_a   1.000
_cell.length_b   1.000
_cell.length_c   1.000
_cell.angle_alpha   90.00
_cell.angle_beta   90.00
_cell.angle_gamma   90.00
#
_symmetry.space_group_name_H-M   'P 1'
#
loop_
_entity.id
_entity.type
_entity.pdbx_description
1 polymer ?
#
loop_
_entity_poly.entity_id
_entity_poly.type
_entity_poly.pdbx_seq_one_letter_code
_entity_poly.pdbx_strand_id
1 'polypeptide(L)' 'MKAIDLIFRETLTAGQFEMKSHVLVFIDEAGNEYSDTFSEVRHNGRFETYQYNGMGYEHMQSLMEAIFLDKVNK' A
#
# COMPACT_ATOMS: atom_id res chain seq x y z
N MET A 1 -0.76 -12.32 9.88
CA MET A 1 -1.47 -11.27 9.13
C MET A 1 -1.84 -11.77 7.74
N LYS A 2 -3.04 -11.46 7.32
CA LYS A 2 -3.54 -11.89 6.02
C LYS A 2 -4.31 -10.74 5.37
N ALA A 3 -3.96 -10.40 4.13
CA ALA A 3 -4.71 -9.42 3.34
C ALA A 3 -6.04 -10.01 2.91
N ILE A 4 -7.13 -9.27 3.12
CA ILE A 4 -8.48 -9.73 2.79
C ILE A 4 -9.16 -8.84 1.75
N ASP A 5 -8.68 -7.61 1.55
CA ASP A 5 -9.25 -6.71 0.55
C ASP A 5 -8.23 -5.65 0.15
N LEU A 6 -8.36 -5.18 -1.07
CA LEU A 6 -7.57 -4.07 -1.61
C LEU A 6 -8.53 -3.13 -2.33
N ILE A 7 -8.68 -1.93 -1.80
CA ILE A 7 -9.68 -0.98 -2.28
C ILE A 7 -8.95 0.19 -2.95
N PHE A 8 -9.23 0.40 -4.23
CA PHE A 8 -8.73 1.57 -4.95
C PHE A 8 -9.52 2.80 -4.50
N ARG A 9 -8.82 3.91 -4.23
CA ARG A 9 -9.46 5.15 -3.78
C ARG A 9 -9.46 6.22 -4.85
N GLU A 10 -8.28 6.62 -5.31
CA GLU A 10 -8.18 7.74 -6.25
C GLU A 10 -6.84 7.71 -7.00
N THR A 11 -6.81 8.45 -8.11
CA THR A 11 -5.58 8.71 -8.85
C THR A 11 -5.31 10.21 -8.81
N LEU A 12 -4.11 10.59 -8.38
CA LEU A 12 -3.62 11.96 -8.46
C LEU A 12 -2.59 12.01 -9.58
N THR A 13 -2.70 13.04 -10.43
CA THR A 13 -1.79 13.19 -11.57
C THR A 13 -1.00 14.48 -11.43
N ALA A 14 0.32 14.40 -11.61
CA ALA A 14 1.21 15.55 -11.60
C ALA A 14 2.21 15.38 -12.76
N GLY A 15 1.98 16.09 -13.87
CA GLY A 15 2.78 15.93 -15.06
C GLY A 15 2.69 14.52 -15.61
N GLN A 16 3.83 13.84 -15.70
CA GLN A 16 3.91 12.46 -16.19
C GLN A 16 3.79 11.42 -15.10
N PHE A 17 3.63 11.86 -13.85
CA PHE A 17 3.48 10.96 -12.70
C PHE A 17 2.02 10.78 -12.35
N GLU A 18 1.67 9.56 -11.98
CA GLU A 18 0.39 9.22 -11.38
C GLU A 18 0.64 8.55 -10.05
N MET A 19 -0.16 8.91 -9.04
CA MET A 19 -0.16 8.24 -7.74
C MET A 19 -1.54 7.64 -7.52
N LYS A 20 -1.59 6.32 -7.47
CA LYS A 20 -2.85 5.60 -7.24
C LYS A 20 -2.90 5.17 -5.79
N SER A 21 -3.88 5.72 -5.06
CA SER A 21 -4.05 5.43 -3.64
C SER A 21 -4.94 4.21 -3.44
N HIS A 22 -4.50 3.32 -2.58
CA HIS A 22 -5.22 2.09 -2.23
C HIS A 22 -5.31 1.95 -0.72
N VAL A 23 -6.39 1.34 -0.26
CA VAL A 23 -6.52 0.90 1.13
C VAL A 23 -6.38 -0.61 1.15
N LEU A 24 -5.42 -1.09 1.94
CA LEU A 24 -5.25 -2.52 2.20
C LEU A 24 -5.99 -2.85 3.50
N VAL A 25 -6.89 -3.81 3.43
CA VAL A 25 -7.59 -4.34 4.60
C VAL A 25 -7.02 -5.72 4.91
N PHE A 26 -6.66 -5.95 6.16
CA PHE A 26 -6.04 -7.22 6.56
C PHE A 26 -6.45 -7.59 7.98
N ILE A 27 -6.26 -8.86 8.31
CA ILE A 27 -6.61 -9.40 9.62
C ILE A 27 -5.42 -10.12 10.25
N ASP A 28 -5.40 -10.13 11.58
CA ASP A 28 -4.44 -10.95 12.32
C ASP A 28 -5.03 -12.34 12.59
N GLU A 29 -4.27 -13.17 13.31
CA GLU A 29 -4.68 -14.53 13.62
C GLU A 29 -5.89 -14.58 14.57
N ALA A 30 -6.09 -13.54 15.36
CA ALA A 30 -7.23 -13.44 16.26
C ALA A 30 -8.49 -12.90 15.58
N GLY A 31 -8.41 -12.53 14.30
CA GLY A 31 -9.53 -11.99 13.54
C GLY A 31 -9.71 -10.49 13.68
N ASN A 32 -8.77 -9.79 14.32
CA ASN A 32 -8.83 -8.33 14.38
C ASN A 32 -8.54 -7.74 13.02
N GLU A 33 -9.38 -6.78 12.62
CA GLU A 33 -9.27 -6.14 11.31
C GLU A 33 -8.48 -4.84 11.40
N TYR A 34 -7.61 -4.64 10.42
CA TYR A 34 -6.80 -3.45 10.28
C TYR A 34 -6.92 -2.92 8.87
N SER A 35 -6.65 -1.63 8.70
CA SER A 35 -6.53 -1.04 7.37
C SER A 35 -5.40 -0.04 7.35
N ASP A 36 -4.80 0.13 6.18
CA ASP A 36 -3.77 1.14 5.97
C ASP A 36 -3.75 1.55 4.51
N THR A 37 -3.21 2.72 4.25
CA THR A 37 -3.18 3.29 2.90
C THR A 37 -1.75 3.28 2.37
N PHE A 38 -1.61 2.94 1.11
CA PHE A 38 -0.36 3.08 0.38
C PHE A 38 -0.64 3.62 -1.00
N SER A 39 0.40 4.05 -1.70
CA SER A 39 0.29 4.56 -3.06
C SER A 39 1.12 3.75 -4.02
N GLU A 40 0.59 3.56 -5.22
CA GLU A 40 1.34 3.04 -6.36
C GLU A 40 1.75 4.24 -7.20
N VAL A 41 3.05 4.43 -7.41
CA VAL A 41 3.58 5.54 -8.22
C VAL A 41 3.90 5.02 -9.60
N ARG A 42 3.37 5.68 -10.62
CA ARG A 42 3.62 5.36 -12.03
C ARG A 42 4.21 6.58 -12.72
N HIS A 43 5.10 6.35 -13.68
CA HIS A 43 5.71 7.39 -14.50
C HIS A 43 5.57 7.00 -15.96
N ASN A 44 4.93 7.85 -16.75
CA ASN A 44 4.64 7.57 -18.16
C ASN A 44 3.93 6.22 -18.35
N GLY A 45 3.01 5.90 -17.46
CA GLY A 45 2.26 4.65 -17.51
C GLY A 45 3.02 3.43 -17.02
N ARG A 46 4.25 3.59 -16.55
CA ARG A 46 5.06 2.48 -16.04
C ARG A 46 5.18 2.53 -14.54
N PHE A 47 5.14 1.37 -13.92
CA PHE A 47 5.32 1.24 -12.47
C PHE A 47 6.71 1.74 -12.06
N GLU A 48 6.76 2.61 -11.05
CA GLU A 48 8.01 3.09 -10.45
C GLU A 48 8.23 2.45 -9.09
N THR A 49 7.31 2.65 -8.17
CA THR A 49 7.47 2.20 -6.79
C THR A 49 6.11 2.21 -6.08
N TYR A 50 6.03 1.47 -5.01
CA TYR A 50 4.99 1.68 -4.01
C TYR A 50 5.53 2.61 -2.94
N GLN A 51 4.68 3.48 -2.39
CA GLN A 51 5.05 4.37 -1.29
C GLN A 51 4.16 4.10 -0.09
N TYR A 52 4.81 3.92 1.05
CA TYR A 52 4.13 3.74 2.33
C TYR A 52 4.97 4.39 3.41
N ASN A 53 4.34 5.31 4.17
CA ASN A 53 4.95 5.97 5.32
C ASN A 53 6.31 6.60 4.99
N GLY A 54 6.41 7.24 3.80
CA GLY A 54 7.62 7.93 3.36
C GLY A 54 8.69 7.03 2.77
N MET A 55 8.46 5.72 2.68
CA MET A 55 9.42 4.75 2.13
C MET A 55 8.93 4.19 0.81
N GLY A 56 9.88 3.85 -0.07
CA GLY A 56 9.58 3.23 -1.35
C GLY A 56 9.80 1.72 -1.32
N TYR A 57 8.93 0.98 -1.98
CA TYR A 57 9.01 -0.48 -2.08
C TYR A 57 8.77 -0.90 -3.52
N GLU A 58 9.59 -1.82 -4.02
CA GLU A 58 9.47 -2.28 -5.42
C GLU A 58 8.54 -3.48 -5.57
N HIS A 59 8.32 -4.23 -4.49
CA HIS A 59 7.52 -5.44 -4.52
C HIS A 59 6.37 -5.38 -3.53
N MET A 60 5.21 -5.87 -3.96
CA MET A 60 4.02 -5.91 -3.11
C MET A 60 4.27 -6.68 -1.82
N GLN A 61 5.04 -7.77 -1.88
CA GLN A 61 5.34 -8.56 -0.69
C GLN A 61 6.10 -7.74 0.35
N SER A 62 7.13 -7.00 -0.07
CA SER A 62 7.90 -6.15 0.83
C SER A 62 7.04 -5.03 1.42
N LEU A 63 6.17 -4.45 0.61
CA LEU A 63 5.22 -3.44 1.05
C LEU A 63 4.30 -4.00 2.13
N MET A 64 3.71 -5.17 1.89
CA MET A 64 2.78 -5.79 2.84
C MET A 64 3.48 -6.13 4.15
N GLU A 65 4.71 -6.63 4.09
CA GLU A 65 5.50 -6.91 5.29
C GLU A 65 5.73 -5.64 6.10
N ALA A 66 6.04 -4.53 5.44
CA ALA A 66 6.25 -3.25 6.10
C ALA A 66 4.96 -2.76 6.79
N ILE A 67 3.83 -2.89 6.10
CA ILE A 67 2.52 -2.50 6.66
C ILE A 67 2.18 -3.36 7.88
N PHE A 68 2.32 -4.68 7.75
CA PHE A 68 2.01 -5.61 8.83
C PHE A 68 2.90 -5.36 10.05
N LEU A 69 4.20 -5.18 9.81
CA LEU A 69 5.15 -4.93 10.90
C LEU A 69 4.83 -3.63 11.62
N ASP A 70 4.45 -2.59 10.90
CA ASP A 70 4.08 -1.31 11.50
C ASP A 70 2.86 -1.47 12.43
N LYS A 71 1.88 -2.28 12.03
CA LYS A 71 0.68 -2.51 12.84
C LYS A 71 0.96 -3.38 14.06
N VAL A 72 1.81 -4.39 13.92
CA VAL A 72 2.16 -5.28 15.03
C VAL A 72 2.94 -4.54 16.12
N ASN A 73 3.78 -3.58 15.73
CA ASN A 73 4.64 -2.85 16.67
C ASN A 73 3.97 -1.60 17.28
N LYS A 74 2.70 -1.40 17.00
CA LYS A 74 1.88 -0.39 17.65
C LYS A 74 0.96 -1.03 18.68
#